data_d701bbf19117dbe1d9b2b8bf9c63766b
#
_entry.id   d701bbf19117dbe1d9b2b8bf9c63766b
#
_cell.length_a   1.000
_cell.length_b   1.000
_cell.length_c   1.000
_cell.angle_alpha   90.00
_cell.angle_beta   90.00
_cell.angle_gamma   90.00
#
_symmetry.space_group_name_H-M   'P 1'
#
loop_
_entity.id
_entity.type
_entity.pdbx_description
1 polymer ?
#
loop_
_entity_poly.entity_id
_entity_poly.type
_entity_poly.pdbx_seq_one_letter_code
_entity_poly.pdbx_strand_id
1 'polypeptide(L)'
;MKSRATVICAHGGHILFVRKDRSKWSLPGGKVEPGESLAAAALRELREETGLDASEPLYILEFDAGNVRHHVFEVAVANAGDARPLNEIAAVAWYAYGAASELDATAATKSIVSSFLRRL
;
A
#
# COMPACT_ATOMS: atom_id res chain seq x y z
N MET A 1 14.81 14.21 -2.32
CA MET A 1 14.05 13.04 -1.84
C MET A 1 12.82 12.84 -2.72
N LYS A 2 12.55 11.59 -3.11
CA LYS A 2 11.40 11.28 -3.95
C LYS A 2 10.17 11.04 -3.09
N SER A 3 9.04 11.59 -3.48
CA SER A 3 7.76 11.37 -2.80
C SER A 3 7.01 10.19 -3.41
N ARG A 4 6.52 9.30 -2.56
CA ARG A 4 5.71 8.16 -2.94
C ARG A 4 4.42 8.16 -2.13
N ALA A 5 3.29 7.95 -2.78
CA ALA A 5 2.03 7.68 -2.10
C ALA A 5 1.94 6.18 -1.84
N THR A 6 1.82 5.79 -0.58
CA THR A 6 1.82 4.39 -0.15
C THR A 6 0.50 4.09 0.54
N VAL A 7 -0.08 2.92 0.27
CA VAL A 7 -1.45 2.61 0.66
C VAL A 7 -1.50 1.45 1.64
N ILE A 8 -2.13 1.67 2.79
CA ILE A 8 -2.61 0.60 3.66
C ILE A 8 -4.08 0.38 3.33
N CYS A 9 -4.34 -0.68 2.58
CA CYS A 9 -5.68 -1.10 2.25
C CYS A 9 -6.06 -2.21 3.24
N ALA A 10 -6.84 -1.86 4.25
CA ALA A 10 -7.20 -2.78 5.32
C ALA A 10 -8.67 -3.16 5.20
N HIS A 11 -8.97 -4.45 5.36
CA HIS A 11 -10.33 -4.95 5.30
C HIS A 11 -10.44 -6.24 6.12
N GLY A 12 -11.38 -6.27 7.06
CA GLY A 12 -11.64 -7.47 7.84
C GLY A 12 -10.43 -8.01 8.61
N GLY A 13 -9.58 -7.14 9.13
CA GLY A 13 -8.38 -7.55 9.87
C GLY A 13 -7.24 -8.03 8.99
N HIS A 14 -7.30 -7.72 7.69
CA HIS A 14 -6.26 -8.07 6.72
C HIS A 14 -5.74 -6.83 6.01
N ILE A 15 -4.50 -6.88 5.55
CA ILE A 15 -3.87 -5.84 4.75
C ILE A 15 -3.55 -6.41 3.37
N LEU A 16 -3.74 -5.60 2.33
CA LEU A 16 -3.43 -5.97 0.96
C LEU A 16 -1.97 -5.66 0.65
N PHE A 17 -1.25 -6.67 0.16
CA PHE A 17 0.11 -6.54 -0.33
C PHE A 17 0.17 -6.83 -1.81
N VAL A 18 1.14 -6.26 -2.49
CA VAL A 18 1.41 -6.47 -3.91
C VAL A 18 2.86 -6.91 -4.10
N ARG A 19 3.12 -7.58 -5.20
CA ARG A 19 4.47 -8.03 -5.52
C ARG A 19 4.70 -7.90 -7.02
N LYS A 20 5.80 -7.26 -7.39
CA LYS A 20 6.30 -7.28 -8.76
C LYS A 20 7.06 -8.58 -8.98
N ASP A 21 7.23 -8.97 -10.25
CA ASP A 21 7.94 -10.18 -10.58
C ASP A 21 9.35 -10.16 -9.97
N ARG A 22 9.75 -11.26 -9.33
CA ARG A 22 11.07 -11.44 -8.70
C ARG A 22 11.39 -10.43 -7.60
N SER A 23 10.38 -9.79 -7.04
CA SER A 23 10.55 -8.79 -5.97
C SER A 23 9.95 -9.28 -4.67
N LYS A 24 10.31 -8.62 -3.58
CA LYS A 24 9.66 -8.83 -2.29
C LYS A 24 8.27 -8.19 -2.29
N TRP A 25 7.45 -8.63 -1.37
CA TRP A 25 6.13 -8.02 -1.17
C TRP A 25 6.26 -6.58 -0.70
N SER A 26 5.34 -5.75 -1.11
CA SER A 26 5.28 -4.35 -0.72
C SER A 26 3.82 -3.90 -0.58
N LEU A 27 3.64 -2.70 -0.04
CA LEU A 27 2.34 -2.04 -0.05
C LEU A 27 2.08 -1.44 -1.43
N PRO A 28 0.82 -1.39 -1.87
CA PRO A 28 0.48 -0.67 -3.10
C PRO A 28 0.92 0.79 -3.01
N GLY A 29 1.29 1.36 -4.13
CA GLY A 29 1.67 2.76 -4.17
C GLY A 29 2.62 3.07 -5.31
N GLY A 30 2.99 4.33 -5.41
CA GLY A 30 3.90 4.77 -6.44
C GLY A 30 4.14 6.27 -6.42
N LYS A 31 4.80 6.73 -7.47
CA LYS A 31 5.22 8.11 -7.62
C LYS A 31 4.03 9.06 -7.71
N VAL A 32 4.13 10.19 -7.01
CA VAL A 32 3.16 11.27 -7.14
C VAL A 32 3.47 12.05 -8.40
N GLU A 33 2.48 12.22 -9.26
CA GLU A 33 2.66 12.91 -10.53
C GLU A 33 2.49 14.43 -10.40
N PRO A 34 3.08 15.22 -11.31
CA PRO A 34 2.95 16.68 -11.26
C PRO A 34 1.48 17.10 -11.26
N GLY A 35 1.14 18.02 -10.33
CA GLY A 35 -0.23 18.53 -10.21
C GLY A 35 -1.20 17.61 -9.49
N GLU A 36 -0.76 16.43 -9.10
CA GLU A 36 -1.58 15.45 -8.41
C GLU A 36 -1.43 15.60 -6.89
N SER A 37 -2.54 15.54 -6.14
CA SER A 37 -2.44 15.50 -4.69
C SER A 37 -1.91 14.14 -4.23
N LEU A 38 -1.35 14.09 -3.01
CA LEU A 38 -0.89 12.84 -2.43
C LEU A 38 -2.03 11.82 -2.32
N ALA A 39 -3.21 12.27 -1.89
CA ALA A 39 -4.37 11.39 -1.76
C ALA A 39 -4.84 10.86 -3.11
N ALA A 40 -4.86 11.70 -4.15
CA ALA A 40 -5.23 11.27 -5.50
C ALA A 40 -4.25 10.23 -6.03
N ALA A 41 -2.95 10.44 -5.79
CA ALA A 41 -1.92 9.48 -6.20
C ALA A 41 -2.13 8.13 -5.52
N ALA A 42 -2.45 8.12 -4.22
CA ALA A 42 -2.72 6.89 -3.48
C ALA A 42 -3.86 6.10 -4.11
N LEU A 43 -4.99 6.76 -4.38
CA LEU A 43 -6.15 6.10 -4.97
C LEU A 43 -5.87 5.61 -6.39
N ARG A 44 -5.17 6.40 -7.19
CA ARG A 44 -4.82 6.05 -8.56
C ARG A 44 -3.90 4.82 -8.60
N GLU A 45 -2.84 4.83 -7.78
CA GLU A 45 -1.89 3.71 -7.73
C GLU A 45 -2.55 2.42 -7.28
N LEU A 46 -3.43 2.49 -6.28
CA LEU A 46 -4.17 1.30 -5.83
C LEU A 46 -5.00 0.72 -6.97
N ARG A 47 -5.71 1.57 -7.70
CA ARG A 47 -6.54 1.13 -8.84
C ARG A 47 -5.70 0.54 -9.95
N GLU A 48 -4.60 1.18 -10.31
CA GLU A 48 -3.71 0.70 -11.37
C GLU A 48 -3.10 -0.66 -11.02
N GLU A 49 -2.74 -0.89 -9.77
CA GLU A 49 -2.04 -2.10 -9.34
C GLU A 49 -2.97 -3.26 -8.98
N THR A 50 -4.17 -2.97 -8.48
CA THR A 50 -5.06 -4.00 -7.91
C THR A 50 -6.48 -3.99 -8.46
N GLY A 51 -6.86 -2.97 -9.21
CA GLY A 51 -8.23 -2.82 -9.70
C GLY A 51 -9.23 -2.38 -8.66
N LEU A 52 -8.80 -2.11 -7.44
CA LEU A 52 -9.73 -1.69 -6.38
C LEU A 52 -10.04 -0.21 -6.45
N ASP A 53 -11.31 0.12 -6.25
CA ASP A 53 -11.77 1.49 -6.08
C ASP A 53 -11.94 1.76 -4.59
N ALA A 54 -11.06 2.60 -4.07
CA ALA A 54 -11.07 2.96 -2.67
C ALA A 54 -11.64 4.35 -2.46
N SER A 55 -12.06 4.62 -1.24
CA SER A 55 -12.57 5.91 -0.82
C SER A 55 -11.94 6.30 0.51
N GLU A 56 -12.19 7.55 0.91
CA GLU A 56 -11.81 8.07 2.23
C GLU A 56 -10.33 7.88 2.54
N PRO A 57 -9.42 8.39 1.67
CA PRO A 57 -7.99 8.28 1.96
C PRO A 57 -7.64 9.12 3.18
N LEU A 58 -7.13 8.46 4.23
CA LEU A 58 -6.73 9.10 5.47
C LEU A 58 -5.21 9.08 5.57
N TYR A 59 -4.58 10.24 5.60
CA TYR A 59 -3.14 10.36 5.79
C TYR A 59 -2.79 9.94 7.22
N ILE A 60 -2.00 8.90 7.38
CA ILE A 60 -1.71 8.37 8.72
C ILE A 60 -0.27 8.58 9.17
N LEU A 61 0.70 8.54 8.27
CA LEU A 61 2.09 8.75 8.65
C LEU A 61 2.98 9.03 7.45
N GLU A 62 4.15 9.56 7.73
CA GLU A 62 5.24 9.76 6.77
C GLU A 62 6.39 8.86 7.21
N PHE A 63 7.03 8.20 6.26
CA PHE A 63 8.15 7.31 6.55
C PHE A 63 9.25 7.49 5.50
N ASP A 64 10.46 7.83 5.94
CA ASP A 64 11.60 8.00 5.07
C ASP A 64 12.43 6.72 5.02
N ALA A 65 12.66 6.22 3.81
CA ALA A 65 13.50 5.05 3.54
C ALA A 65 14.44 5.38 2.39
N GLY A 66 15.73 5.48 2.68
CA GLY A 66 16.71 5.92 1.70
C GLY A 66 16.39 7.31 1.19
N ASN A 67 16.26 7.47 -0.13
CA ASN A 67 15.89 8.76 -0.73
C ASN A 67 14.40 8.83 -1.10
N VAL A 68 13.57 7.97 -0.48
CA VAL A 68 12.13 7.92 -0.73
C VAL A 68 11.38 8.31 0.53
N ARG A 69 10.46 9.27 0.39
CA ARG A 69 9.54 9.63 1.46
C ARG A 69 8.18 9.03 1.16
N HIS A 70 7.79 8.08 1.98
CA HIS A 70 6.47 7.45 1.88
C HIS A 70 5.44 8.30 2.61
N HIS A 71 4.42 8.74 1.87
CA HIS A 71 3.22 9.35 2.45
C HIS A 71 2.18 8.25 2.52
N VAL A 72 1.86 7.80 3.73
CA VAL A 72 1.06 6.59 3.93
C VAL A 72 -0.40 6.97 4.20
N PHE A 73 -1.28 6.40 3.39
CA PHE A 73 -2.72 6.58 3.51
C PHE A 73 -3.39 5.25 3.85
N GLU A 74 -4.32 5.30 4.78
CA GLU A 74 -5.26 4.20 4.98
C GLU A 74 -6.50 4.48 4.14
N VAL A 75 -7.03 3.45 3.48
CA VAL A 75 -8.20 3.58 2.61
C VAL A 75 -9.22 2.49 2.92
N ALA A 76 -10.48 2.78 2.60
CA ALA A 76 -11.58 1.83 2.71
C ALA A 76 -11.94 1.31 1.31
N VAL A 77 -12.25 0.02 1.21
CA VAL A 77 -12.70 -0.60 -0.03
C VAL A 77 -13.98 -1.37 0.24
N ALA A 78 -14.92 -1.31 -0.72
CA ALA A 78 -16.17 -2.08 -0.64
C ALA A 78 -16.05 -3.44 -1.31
N ASN A 79 -15.10 -3.59 -2.25
CA ASN A 79 -14.99 -4.77 -3.13
C ASN A 79 -13.66 -5.50 -2.93
N ALA A 80 -13.30 -5.77 -1.67
CA ALA A 80 -12.01 -6.38 -1.32
C ALA A 80 -11.72 -7.67 -2.10
N GLY A 81 -12.74 -8.46 -2.41
CA GLY A 81 -12.60 -9.71 -3.17
C GLY A 81 -12.24 -9.52 -4.63
N ASP A 82 -12.31 -8.31 -5.16
CA ASP A 82 -12.01 -8.01 -6.56
C ASP A 82 -10.52 -7.67 -6.78
N ALA A 83 -9.71 -7.67 -5.75
CA ALA A 83 -8.28 -7.38 -5.89
C ALA A 83 -7.63 -8.39 -6.83
N ARG A 84 -6.88 -7.89 -7.81
CA ARG A 84 -6.20 -8.72 -8.81
C ARG A 84 -4.91 -8.02 -9.25
N PRO A 85 -3.90 -8.78 -9.68
CA PRO A 85 -2.65 -8.16 -10.15
C PRO A 85 -2.87 -7.52 -11.52
N LEU A 86 -2.51 -6.26 -11.65
CA LEU A 86 -2.61 -5.50 -12.90
C LEU A 86 -1.28 -4.81 -13.20
N ASN A 87 -1.07 -4.48 -14.47
CA ASN A 87 0.13 -3.79 -14.95
C ASN A 87 1.40 -4.55 -14.53
N GLU A 88 2.39 -3.92 -13.87
CA GLU A 88 3.61 -4.61 -13.48
C GLU A 88 3.48 -5.46 -12.21
N ILE A 89 2.30 -5.55 -11.62
CA ILE A 89 2.09 -6.39 -10.43
C ILE A 89 1.92 -7.84 -10.85
N ALA A 90 2.71 -8.73 -10.28
CA ALA A 90 2.67 -10.16 -10.55
C ALA A 90 1.71 -10.91 -9.64
N ALA A 91 1.53 -10.42 -8.40
CA ALA A 91 0.67 -11.08 -7.42
C ALA A 91 0.12 -10.09 -6.41
N VAL A 92 -1.06 -10.39 -5.88
CA VAL A 92 -1.67 -9.68 -4.74
C VAL A 92 -2.01 -10.71 -3.67
N ALA A 93 -1.98 -10.29 -2.40
CA ALA A 93 -2.35 -11.16 -1.29
C ALA A 93 -2.89 -10.33 -0.13
N TRP A 94 -3.93 -10.86 0.51
CA TRP A 94 -4.45 -10.34 1.77
C TRP A 94 -3.81 -11.13 2.90
N TYR A 95 -3.14 -10.46 3.83
CA TYR A 95 -2.54 -11.09 5.00
C TYR A 95 -3.16 -10.55 6.27
N ALA A 96 -3.53 -11.45 7.17
CA ALA A 96 -4.06 -11.08 8.47
C ALA A 96 -3.02 -10.25 9.24
N TYR A 97 -3.49 -9.33 10.09
CA TYR A 97 -2.62 -8.49 10.89
C TYR A 97 -1.59 -9.31 11.68
N GLY A 98 -2.01 -10.42 12.28
CA GLY A 98 -1.13 -11.26 13.08
C GLY A 98 -0.10 -12.04 12.27
N ALA A 99 -0.28 -12.16 10.96
CA ALA A 99 0.63 -12.90 10.08
C ALA A 99 1.51 -11.98 9.23
N ALA A 100 1.28 -10.66 9.27
CA ALA A 100 1.97 -9.72 8.39
C ALA A 100 3.49 -9.74 8.56
N SER A 101 3.99 -9.98 9.79
CA SER A 101 5.43 -10.04 10.07
C SER A 101 6.13 -11.23 9.41
N GLU A 102 5.38 -12.25 9.01
CA GLU A 102 5.93 -13.46 8.39
C GLU A 102 6.14 -13.28 6.87
N LEU A 103 5.58 -12.22 6.31
CA LEU A 103 5.66 -11.98 4.87
C LEU A 103 7.08 -11.54 4.48
N ASP A 104 7.58 -12.09 3.37
CA ASP A 104 8.87 -11.66 2.80
C ASP A 104 8.71 -10.32 2.09
N ALA A 105 8.63 -9.26 2.88
CA ALA A 105 8.37 -7.91 2.42
C ALA A 105 9.61 -7.04 2.49
N THR A 106 9.58 -5.91 1.77
CA THR A 106 10.66 -4.92 1.84
C THR A 106 10.78 -4.36 3.27
N ALA A 107 11.97 -3.89 3.62
CA ALA A 107 12.20 -3.32 4.95
C ALA A 107 11.28 -2.13 5.23
N ALA A 108 11.06 -1.26 4.23
CA ALA A 108 10.16 -0.12 4.37
C ALA A 108 8.73 -0.58 4.64
N THR A 109 8.25 -1.58 3.89
CA THR A 109 6.91 -2.15 4.08
C THR A 109 6.75 -2.70 5.50
N LYS A 110 7.73 -3.47 5.98
CA LYS A 110 7.68 -4.03 7.34
C LYS A 110 7.58 -2.94 8.40
N SER A 111 8.38 -1.88 8.26
CA SER A 111 8.38 -0.77 9.22
C SER A 111 7.06 -0.01 9.20
N ILE A 112 6.53 0.26 8.02
CA ILE A 112 5.26 0.99 7.86
C ILE A 112 4.11 0.18 8.47
N VAL A 113 4.02 -1.11 8.14
CA VAL A 113 2.97 -2.00 8.66
C VAL A 113 3.07 -2.12 10.17
N SER A 114 4.28 -2.27 10.70
CA SER A 114 4.50 -2.32 12.16
C SER A 114 4.00 -1.05 12.84
N SER A 115 4.29 0.13 12.28
CA SER A 115 3.79 1.40 12.79
C SER A 115 2.27 1.47 12.77
N PHE A 116 1.66 1.02 11.67
CA PHE A 116 0.21 1.00 11.54
C PHE A 116 -0.43 0.11 12.60
N LEU A 117 0.09 -1.10 12.78
CA LEU A 117 -0.47 -2.05 13.73
C LEU A 117 -0.36 -1.56 15.19
N ARG A 118 0.69 -0.83 15.52
CA ARG A 118 0.84 -0.25 16.87
C ARG A 118 -0.17 0.84 17.18
N ARG A 119 -0.84 1.39 16.17
CA ARG A 119 -1.86 2.45 16.33
C ARG A 119 -3.27 1.91 16.53
N LEU A 120 -3.44 0.61 16.37
CA LEU A 120 -4.76 -0.02 16.49
C LEU A 120 -5.19 -0.26 17.94
#